data_31bb1ffd64e355e96493b45a737ebb14
#
_entry.id   31bb1ffd64e355e96493b45a737ebb14
#
_cell.length_a   1.000
_cell.length_b   1.000
_cell.length_c   1.000
_cell.angle_alpha   90.00
_cell.angle_beta   90.00
_cell.angle_gamma   90.00
#
_symmetry.space_group_name_H-M   'P 1'
#
loop_
_entity.id
_entity.type
_entity.pdbx_description
1 polymer ?
#
loop_
_entity_poly.entity_id
_entity_poly.type
_entity_poly.pdbx_seq_one_letter_code
_entity_poly.pdbx_strand_id
1 'polypeptide(L)'
;MDTFLALADPTRRRIIESLAAGECAFGTLAEQFEMSRPAVSQHLKVLRDTGLVKVRADAQRRIYRLNDDGLSEIDAWLTKVREFWPQRLDKLEHMLNEAGDEQENRDE
;
A
#
# COMPACT_ATOMS: atom_id res chain seq x y z
N MET A 1 12.30 6.47 -10.99
CA MET A 1 11.28 5.39 -10.90
C MET A 1 9.99 5.98 -10.36
N ASP A 2 8.89 5.56 -10.92
CA ASP A 2 7.56 6.06 -10.62
C ASP A 2 7.02 5.44 -9.31
N THR A 3 6.33 6.25 -8.52
CA THR A 3 5.67 5.83 -7.27
C THR A 3 4.74 4.62 -7.51
N PHE A 4 3.98 4.64 -8.61
CA PHE A 4 3.06 3.55 -8.93
C PHE A 4 3.79 2.25 -9.30
N LEU A 5 4.93 2.36 -9.97
CA LEU A 5 5.76 1.19 -10.26
C LEU A 5 6.31 0.56 -8.99
N ALA A 6 6.67 1.40 -8.00
CA ALA A 6 7.13 0.88 -6.71
C ALA A 6 6.05 0.02 -6.04
N LEU A 7 4.77 0.39 -6.20
CA LEU A 7 3.65 -0.35 -5.63
C LEU A 7 3.24 -1.58 -6.45
N ALA A 8 3.83 -1.80 -7.62
CA ALA A 8 3.53 -2.97 -8.43
C ALA A 8 4.05 -4.27 -7.81
N ASP A 9 5.06 -4.18 -6.96
CA ASP A 9 5.64 -5.35 -6.30
C ASP A 9 4.86 -5.69 -5.00
N PRO A 10 4.40 -6.94 -4.83
CA PRO A 10 3.65 -7.33 -3.63
C PRO A 10 4.43 -7.16 -2.33
N THR A 11 5.73 -7.43 -2.33
CA THR A 11 6.57 -7.27 -1.14
C THR A 11 6.64 -5.81 -0.71
N ARG A 12 6.82 -4.90 -1.67
CA ARG A 12 6.86 -3.48 -1.35
C ARG A 12 5.53 -2.99 -0.80
N ARG A 13 4.39 -3.48 -1.32
CA ARG A 13 3.08 -3.16 -0.74
C ARG A 13 2.97 -3.63 0.70
N ARG A 14 3.47 -4.83 1.01
CA ARG A 14 3.47 -5.35 2.38
C ARG A 14 4.33 -4.52 3.32
N ILE A 15 5.45 -4.00 2.82
CA ILE A 15 6.30 -3.09 3.61
C ILE A 15 5.52 -1.81 3.93
N ILE A 16 4.84 -1.23 2.95
CA ILE A 16 4.00 -0.04 3.16
C ILE A 16 2.92 -0.33 4.20
N GLU A 17 2.24 -1.45 4.09
CA GLU A 17 1.21 -1.86 5.05
C GLU A 17 1.77 -1.99 6.47
N SER A 18 2.95 -2.58 6.59
CA SER A 18 3.62 -2.72 7.88
C SER A 18 3.96 -1.36 8.49
N LEU A 19 4.45 -0.42 7.68
CA LEU A 19 4.80 0.92 8.14
C LEU A 19 3.56 1.80 8.39
N ALA A 20 2.41 1.44 7.84
CA ALA A 20 1.15 2.14 8.11
C ALA A 20 0.75 2.03 9.59
N ALA A 21 1.17 0.97 10.26
CA ALA A 21 0.93 0.80 11.69
C ALA A 21 1.82 1.70 12.56
N GLY A 22 2.91 2.22 12.00
CA GLY A 22 3.85 3.10 12.69
C GLY A 22 5.26 2.90 12.20
N GLU A 23 6.15 3.80 12.58
CA GLU A 23 7.57 3.69 12.20
C GLU A 23 8.20 2.43 12.80
N CYS A 24 9.22 1.93 12.11
CA CYS A 24 9.82 0.65 12.46
C CYS A 24 11.31 0.65 12.13
N ALA A 25 12.11 0.08 13.04
CA ALA A 25 13.54 -0.12 12.78
C ALA A 25 13.73 -1.20 11.73
N PHE A 26 14.80 -1.06 10.93
CA PHE A 26 15.10 -2.01 9.85
C PHE A 26 15.12 -3.45 10.31
N GLY A 27 15.79 -3.75 11.42
CA GLY A 27 15.90 -5.11 11.92
C GLY A 27 14.54 -5.73 12.23
N THR A 28 13.68 -4.99 12.90
CA THR A 28 12.32 -5.44 13.22
C THR A 28 11.48 -5.63 11.96
N LEU A 29 11.61 -4.70 11.02
CA LEU A 29 10.89 -4.79 9.75
C LEU A 29 11.34 -6.00 8.95
N ALA A 30 12.66 -6.22 8.84
CA ALA A 30 13.23 -7.33 8.08
C ALA A 30 12.80 -8.69 8.62
N GLU A 31 12.61 -8.82 9.93
CA GLU A 31 12.16 -10.07 10.55
C GLU A 31 10.77 -10.50 10.11
N GLN A 32 9.96 -9.59 9.58
CA GLN A 32 8.60 -9.88 9.15
C GLN A 32 8.55 -10.56 7.76
N PHE A 33 9.68 -10.67 7.08
CA PHE A 33 9.73 -11.17 5.71
C PHE A 33 10.64 -12.38 5.59
N GLU A 34 10.22 -13.37 4.79
CA GLU A 34 11.01 -14.56 4.49
C GLU A 34 11.94 -14.27 3.32
N MET A 35 12.86 -13.33 3.51
CA MET A 35 13.86 -13.00 2.51
C MET A 35 15.08 -12.44 3.22
N SER A 36 16.21 -12.36 2.50
CA SER A 36 17.45 -11.85 3.07
C SER A 36 17.33 -10.36 3.42
N ARG A 37 18.11 -9.93 4.38
CA ARG A 37 18.19 -8.51 4.74
C ARG A 37 18.60 -7.62 3.56
N PRO A 38 19.58 -8.00 2.72
CA PRO A 38 19.85 -7.23 1.52
C PRO A 38 18.65 -7.10 0.58
N ALA A 39 17.83 -8.13 0.45
CA ALA A 39 16.62 -8.07 -0.37
C ALA A 39 15.61 -7.06 0.19
N VAL A 40 15.36 -7.09 1.50
CA VAL A 40 14.49 -6.12 2.16
C VAL A 40 15.04 -4.70 1.99
N SER A 41 16.35 -4.54 2.17
CA SER A 41 17.02 -3.24 2.00
C SER A 41 16.85 -2.71 0.58
N GLN A 42 16.90 -3.57 -0.43
CA GLN A 42 16.71 -3.19 -1.82
C GLN A 42 15.29 -2.68 -2.08
N HIS A 43 14.29 -3.35 -1.54
CA HIS A 43 12.91 -2.90 -1.63
C HIS A 43 12.71 -1.55 -0.94
N LEU A 44 13.30 -1.36 0.23
CA LEU A 44 13.24 -0.09 0.96
C LEU A 44 13.92 1.03 0.20
N LYS A 45 15.02 0.73 -0.50
CA LYS A 45 15.70 1.73 -1.33
C LYS A 45 14.78 2.21 -2.45
N VAL A 46 14.09 1.30 -3.13
CA VAL A 46 13.12 1.65 -4.17
C VAL A 46 12.02 2.54 -3.59
N LEU A 47 11.46 2.17 -2.45
CA LEU A 47 10.41 2.95 -1.80
C LEU A 47 10.89 4.33 -1.37
N ARG A 48 12.14 4.43 -0.91
CA ARG A 48 12.74 5.71 -0.55
C ARG A 48 12.98 6.58 -1.78
N ASP A 49 13.54 6.00 -2.84
CA ASP A 49 13.86 6.72 -4.07
C ASP A 49 12.61 7.25 -4.76
N THR A 50 11.48 6.58 -4.59
CA THR A 50 10.18 7.01 -5.15
C THR A 50 9.39 7.91 -4.20
N GLY A 51 9.92 8.21 -3.02
CA GLY A 51 9.30 9.13 -2.09
C GLY A 51 8.18 8.56 -1.24
N LEU A 52 8.03 7.23 -1.18
CA LEU A 52 6.98 6.59 -0.38
C LEU A 52 7.38 6.37 1.06
N VAL A 53 8.68 6.23 1.33
CA VAL A 53 9.18 6.08 2.70
C VAL A 53 10.31 7.05 2.96
N LYS A 54 10.49 7.37 4.23
CA LYS A 54 11.62 8.14 4.75
C LYS A 54 12.38 7.29 5.75
N VAL A 55 13.67 7.59 5.90
CA VAL A 55 14.53 6.92 6.87
C VAL A 55 15.25 7.97 7.69
N ARG A 56 15.39 7.71 8.99
CA ARG A 56 16.23 8.52 9.87
C ARG A 56 17.14 7.61 10.67
N ALA A 57 18.30 8.16 11.04
CA ALA A 57 19.22 7.45 11.92
C ALA A 57 18.82 7.71 13.38
N ASP A 58 18.83 6.67 14.18
CA ASP A 58 18.62 6.73 15.63
C ASP A 58 19.70 5.85 16.26
N ALA A 59 20.79 6.49 16.68
CA ALA A 59 22.03 5.81 17.11
C ALA A 59 22.54 4.92 15.97
N GLN A 60 22.60 3.59 16.16
CA GLN A 60 23.05 2.65 15.15
C GLN A 60 21.89 2.06 14.34
N ARG A 61 20.65 2.49 14.63
CA ARG A 61 19.47 1.96 13.97
C ARG A 61 19.03 2.87 12.84
N ARG A 62 18.38 2.28 11.84
CA ARG A 62 17.68 3.00 10.77
C ARG A 62 16.19 2.81 11.02
N ILE A 63 15.49 3.93 11.20
CA ILE A 63 14.06 3.92 11.47
C ILE A 63 13.34 4.36 10.20
N TYR A 64 12.49 3.50 9.67
CA TYR A 64 11.70 3.74 8.47
C TYR A 64 10.29 4.16 8.82
N ARG A 65 9.74 5.08 8.05
CA ARG A 65 8.35 5.56 8.20
C ARG A 65 7.78 5.90 6.85
N LEU A 66 6.47 5.95 6.75
CA LEU A 66 5.80 6.40 5.54
C LEU A 66 6.05 7.89 5.32
N ASN A 67 6.14 8.29 4.05
CA ASN A 67 6.29 9.67 3.65
C ASN A 67 4.96 10.19 3.13
N ASP A 68 4.37 11.14 3.85
CA ASP A 68 3.07 11.71 3.52
C ASP A 68 3.03 12.33 2.13
N ASP A 69 4.15 12.92 1.68
CA ASP A 69 4.21 13.56 0.36
C ASP A 69 4.00 12.54 -0.77
N GLY A 70 4.66 11.38 -0.68
CA GLY A 70 4.49 10.31 -1.66
C GLY A 70 3.09 9.70 -1.63
N LEU A 71 2.55 9.53 -0.42
CA LEU A 71 1.20 9.01 -0.25
C LEU A 71 0.15 9.98 -0.76
N SER A 72 0.39 11.29 -0.62
CA SER A 72 -0.52 12.32 -1.13
C SER A 72 -0.65 12.26 -2.65
N GLU A 73 0.40 11.92 -3.36
CA GLU A 73 0.37 11.75 -4.81
C GLU A 73 -0.59 10.61 -5.21
N ILE A 74 -0.50 9.49 -4.50
CA ILE A 74 -1.39 8.35 -4.72
C ILE A 74 -2.83 8.72 -4.40
N ASP A 75 -3.04 9.38 -3.27
CA ASP A 75 -4.38 9.81 -2.84
C ASP A 75 -5.01 10.77 -3.84
N ALA A 76 -4.24 11.72 -4.36
CA ALA A 76 -4.70 12.66 -5.38
C ALA A 76 -5.14 11.93 -6.65
N TRP A 77 -4.37 10.93 -7.07
CA TRP A 77 -4.73 10.11 -8.23
C TRP A 77 -6.01 9.32 -7.99
N LEU A 78 -6.14 8.69 -6.82
CA LEU A 78 -7.35 7.94 -6.46
C LEU A 78 -8.58 8.84 -6.42
N THR A 79 -8.46 10.05 -5.89
CA THR A 79 -9.53 11.04 -5.87
C THR A 79 -9.97 11.38 -7.29
N LYS A 80 -9.00 11.58 -8.19
CA LYS A 80 -9.27 11.86 -9.60
C LYS A 80 -10.03 10.72 -10.26
N VAL A 81 -9.62 9.47 -10.02
CA VAL A 81 -10.29 8.29 -10.57
C VAL A 81 -11.71 8.20 -10.03
N ARG A 82 -11.91 8.46 -8.73
CA ARG A 82 -13.23 8.42 -8.09
C ARG A 82 -14.20 9.45 -8.67
N GLU A 83 -13.70 10.60 -9.10
CA GLU A 83 -14.55 11.63 -9.74
C GLU A 83 -15.17 11.12 -11.03
N PHE A 84 -14.44 10.27 -11.76
CA PHE A 84 -14.94 9.69 -13.01
C PHE A 84 -15.67 8.37 -12.80
N TRP A 85 -15.58 7.77 -11.63
CA TRP A 85 -16.04 6.40 -11.39
C TRP A 85 -17.25 6.23 -10.46
N PRO A 86 -17.77 7.24 -9.75
CA PRO A 86 -18.82 7.00 -8.74
C PRO A 86 -20.05 6.25 -9.28
N GLN A 87 -20.49 6.61 -10.49
CA GLN A 87 -21.65 5.97 -11.12
C GLN A 87 -21.41 4.50 -11.44
N ARG A 88 -20.18 4.16 -11.82
CA ARG A 88 -19.82 2.77 -12.13
C ARG A 88 -19.73 1.91 -10.88
N LEU A 89 -19.19 2.47 -9.80
CA LEU A 89 -19.11 1.76 -8.52
C LEU A 89 -20.50 1.55 -7.94
N ASP A 90 -21.36 2.54 -8.00
CA ASP A 90 -22.75 2.43 -7.56
C ASP A 90 -23.49 1.37 -8.37
N LYS A 91 -23.27 1.35 -9.69
CA LYS A 91 -23.89 0.38 -10.58
C LYS A 91 -23.42 -1.04 -10.25
N LEU A 92 -22.12 -1.22 -10.01
CA LEU A 92 -21.55 -2.50 -9.66
C LEU A 92 -22.09 -3.00 -8.31
N GLU A 93 -22.14 -2.13 -7.32
CA GLU A 93 -22.68 -2.41 -6.00
C GLU A 93 -24.14 -2.83 -6.09
N HIS A 94 -24.91 -2.12 -6.90
CA HIS A 94 -26.32 -2.44 -7.15
C HIS A 94 -26.48 -3.82 -7.81
N MET A 95 -25.64 -4.14 -8.79
CA MET A 95 -25.64 -5.46 -9.43
C MET A 95 -25.28 -6.58 -8.44
N LEU A 96 -24.32 -6.34 -7.57
CA LEU A 96 -23.92 -7.31 -6.54
C LEU A 96 -25.03 -7.52 -5.51
N ASN A 97 -25.74 -6.46 -5.14
CA ASN A 97 -26.88 -6.56 -4.22
C ASN A 97 -28.03 -7.32 -4.84
N GLU A 98 -28.32 -7.09 -6.11
CA GLU A 98 -29.36 -7.84 -6.84
C GLU A 98 -29.01 -9.32 -6.93
N ALA A 99 -27.76 -9.65 -7.24
CA ALA A 99 -27.30 -11.04 -7.29
C ALA A 99 -27.39 -11.71 -5.93
N GLY A 100 -27.06 -10.97 -4.85
CA GLY A 100 -27.20 -11.46 -3.48
C GLY A 100 -28.64 -11.73 -3.10
N ASP A 101 -29.55 -10.82 -3.45
CA ASP A 101 -30.99 -10.98 -3.19
C ASP A 101 -31.57 -12.16 -3.96
N GLU A 102 -31.20 -12.33 -5.21
CA GLU A 102 -31.63 -13.48 -6.01
C GLU A 102 -31.13 -14.80 -5.41
N GLN A 103 -29.93 -14.82 -4.89
CA GLN A 103 -29.35 -16.00 -4.27
C GLN A 103 -30.03 -16.34 -2.95
N GLU A 104 -30.38 -15.35 -2.15
CA GLU A 104 -31.13 -15.54 -0.92
C GLU A 104 -32.53 -16.09 -1.20
N ASN A 105 -33.19 -15.60 -2.23
CA ASN A 105 -34.50 -16.08 -2.63
C ASN A 105 -34.47 -17.53 -3.14
N ARG A 106 -33.37 -18.00 -3.68
CA ARG A 106 -33.20 -19.37 -4.18
C ARG A 106 -32.98 -20.35 -3.05
N ASP A 107 -32.39 -19.92 -1.96
CA ASP A 107 -32.10 -20.78 -0.80
C ASP A 107 -33.32 -21.00 0.09
N GLU A 108 -34.39 -20.28 -0.14
CA GLU A 108 -35.69 -20.51 0.48
C GLU A 108 -36.51 -21.49 -0.34
#